data_f64f2ce915eb19fb4553a98634b4340f
#
_entry.id   f64f2ce915eb19fb4553a98634b4340f
#
_cell.length_a   1.000
_cell.length_b   1.000
_cell.length_c   1.000
_cell.angle_alpha   90.00
_cell.angle_beta   90.00
_cell.angle_gamma   90.00
#
_symmetry.space_group_name_H-M   'P 1'
#
loop_
_entity.id
_entity.type
_entity.pdbx_description
1 polymer ?
#
loop_
_entity_poly.entity_id
_entity_poly.type
_entity_poly.pdbx_seq_one_letter_code
_entity_poly.pdbx_strand_id
1 'polypeptide(L)'
;MDGKVVVVTGASMGIGEAIAMVFADHGASVVLLSRDASRAEAARHRVGHTERTLALACDVRNREEIDRVVGLTLHYFDRIDVWVNNAGVGIRDSVADMEMQACRELFETNFFGAVACLQAVVPAMRQAGGGTIINISSVAGHVPVPFMTPYSATKFALNAIGKGARLELKRDNINVLTVCPGYIQTEFGSHMVAAKRGNVRPQSMKGITAERVARATYEGYRKRKREVIVPWTMIPVVKLYQLLPGLVEWGMGRAIK
;
A
#
# COMPACT_ATOMS: atom_id res chain seq x y z
N MET A 1 2.58 -16.98 -13.18
CA MET A 1 1.51 -16.74 -12.16
C MET A 1 0.20 -17.45 -12.53
N ASP A 2 0.24 -18.36 -13.51
CA ASP A 2 -0.95 -19.05 -13.98
C ASP A 2 -1.70 -19.76 -12.84
N GLY A 3 -3.02 -19.61 -12.80
CA GLY A 3 -3.88 -20.11 -11.74
C GLY A 3 -3.77 -19.39 -10.38
N LYS A 4 -3.01 -18.29 -10.28
CA LYS A 4 -2.91 -17.46 -9.06
C LYS A 4 -3.88 -16.31 -9.12
N VAL A 5 -4.51 -16.00 -7.99
CA VAL A 5 -5.48 -14.90 -7.83
C VAL A 5 -4.91 -13.82 -6.94
N VAL A 6 -4.90 -12.60 -7.47
CA VAL A 6 -4.35 -11.41 -6.81
C VAL A 6 -5.45 -10.38 -6.63
N VAL A 7 -5.65 -9.90 -5.41
CA VAL A 7 -6.59 -8.82 -5.10
C VAL A 7 -5.81 -7.56 -4.75
N VAL A 8 -6.14 -6.43 -5.36
CA VAL A 8 -5.44 -5.16 -5.14
C VAL A 8 -6.42 -4.07 -4.70
N THR A 9 -6.25 -3.56 -3.48
CA THR A 9 -7.05 -2.44 -2.98
C THR A 9 -6.51 -1.11 -3.50
N GLY A 10 -7.40 -0.14 -3.79
CA GLY A 10 -7.00 1.15 -4.36
C GLY A 10 -6.35 1.01 -5.74
N ALA A 11 -6.85 0.10 -6.57
CA ALA A 11 -6.26 -0.26 -7.86
C ALA A 11 -6.72 0.63 -9.03
N SER A 12 -7.50 1.68 -8.78
CA SER A 12 -8.03 2.54 -9.86
C SER A 12 -6.98 3.47 -10.49
N MET A 13 -5.81 3.61 -9.90
CA MET A 13 -4.74 4.49 -10.38
C MET A 13 -3.39 4.21 -9.71
N GLY A 14 -2.34 4.79 -10.24
CA GLY A 14 -1.02 4.88 -9.60
C GLY A 14 -0.38 3.53 -9.29
N ILE A 15 0.11 3.35 -8.05
CA ILE A 15 0.83 2.13 -7.65
C ILE A 15 -0.08 0.89 -7.73
N GLY A 16 -1.33 1.00 -7.27
CA GLY A 16 -2.26 -0.12 -7.26
C GLY A 16 -2.58 -0.63 -8.65
N GLU A 17 -2.85 0.27 -9.59
CA GLU A 17 -3.07 -0.06 -11.01
C GLU A 17 -1.82 -0.69 -11.64
N ALA A 18 -0.65 -0.09 -11.40
CA ALA A 18 0.61 -0.63 -11.91
C ALA A 18 0.93 -2.02 -11.33
N ILE A 19 0.62 -2.28 -10.05
CA ILE A 19 0.76 -3.61 -9.45
C ILE A 19 -0.21 -4.59 -10.13
N ALA A 20 -1.48 -4.22 -10.30
CA ALA A 20 -2.46 -5.04 -10.98
C ALA A 20 -1.99 -5.44 -12.39
N MET A 21 -1.49 -4.47 -13.16
CA MET A 21 -0.94 -4.69 -14.51
C MET A 21 0.23 -5.67 -14.48
N VAL A 22 1.22 -5.44 -13.61
CA VAL A 22 2.41 -6.31 -13.54
C VAL A 22 2.03 -7.76 -13.18
N PHE A 23 1.10 -7.97 -12.25
CA PHE A 23 0.67 -9.33 -11.89
C PHE A 23 -0.15 -9.98 -13.02
N ALA A 24 -1.02 -9.23 -13.70
CA ALA A 24 -1.78 -9.71 -14.86
C ALA A 24 -0.87 -10.10 -16.02
N ASP A 25 0.15 -9.28 -16.34
CA ASP A 25 1.14 -9.57 -17.38
C ASP A 25 1.94 -10.86 -17.09
N HIS A 26 2.05 -11.24 -15.81
CA HIS A 26 2.68 -12.50 -15.42
C HIS A 26 1.71 -13.68 -15.28
N GLY A 27 0.48 -13.57 -15.80
CA GLY A 27 -0.48 -14.67 -15.88
C GLY A 27 -1.43 -14.81 -14.69
N ALA A 28 -1.44 -13.87 -13.73
CA ALA A 28 -2.39 -13.92 -12.63
C ALA A 28 -3.80 -13.51 -13.06
N SER A 29 -4.83 -14.07 -12.41
CA SER A 29 -6.15 -13.45 -12.34
C SER A 29 -6.10 -12.31 -11.34
N VAL A 30 -6.65 -11.13 -11.69
CA VAL A 30 -6.52 -9.94 -10.84
C VAL A 30 -7.87 -9.31 -10.54
N VAL A 31 -8.14 -9.06 -9.27
CA VAL A 31 -9.31 -8.32 -8.80
C VAL A 31 -8.88 -6.90 -8.40
N LEU A 32 -9.40 -5.91 -9.11
CA LEU A 32 -9.13 -4.50 -8.89
C LEU A 32 -10.22 -3.90 -7.99
N LEU A 33 -9.84 -3.42 -6.81
CA LEU A 33 -10.75 -2.80 -5.87
C LEU A 33 -10.56 -1.28 -5.85
N SER A 34 -11.67 -0.55 -5.94
CA SER A 34 -11.73 0.90 -5.76
C SER A 34 -13.03 1.28 -5.06
N ARG A 35 -13.09 2.41 -4.34
CA ARG A 35 -14.33 2.92 -3.78
C ARG A 35 -15.37 3.28 -4.84
N ASP A 36 -14.92 3.63 -6.02
CA ASP A 36 -15.73 3.99 -7.18
C ASP A 36 -15.68 2.84 -8.20
N ALA A 37 -16.84 2.24 -8.48
CA ALA A 37 -16.99 1.13 -9.41
C ALA A 37 -16.56 1.52 -10.84
N SER A 38 -16.90 2.72 -11.29
CA SER A 38 -16.57 3.18 -12.65
C SER A 38 -15.07 3.37 -12.82
N ARG A 39 -14.37 3.87 -11.79
CA ARG A 39 -12.91 3.97 -11.78
C ARG A 39 -12.23 2.60 -11.73
N ALA A 40 -12.80 1.63 -10.99
CA ALA A 40 -12.29 0.27 -10.97
C ALA A 40 -12.39 -0.37 -12.36
N GLU A 41 -13.53 -0.23 -13.03
CA GLU A 41 -13.75 -0.76 -14.37
C GLU A 41 -12.87 -0.09 -15.41
N ALA A 42 -12.72 1.22 -15.38
CA ALA A 42 -11.81 1.95 -16.26
C ALA A 42 -10.35 1.48 -16.06
N ALA A 43 -9.93 1.21 -14.83
CA ALA A 43 -8.60 0.65 -14.55
C ALA A 43 -8.47 -0.79 -15.08
N ARG A 44 -9.52 -1.62 -14.95
CA ARG A 44 -9.55 -2.97 -15.52
C ARG A 44 -9.30 -2.96 -17.03
N HIS A 45 -9.93 -2.04 -17.74
CA HIS A 45 -9.69 -1.87 -19.18
C HIS A 45 -8.25 -1.46 -19.50
N ARG A 46 -7.63 -0.58 -18.71
CA ARG A 46 -6.22 -0.19 -18.89
C ARG A 46 -5.23 -1.31 -18.54
N VAL A 47 -5.53 -2.09 -17.50
CA VAL A 47 -4.75 -3.28 -17.14
C VAL A 47 -4.84 -4.35 -18.22
N GLY A 48 -5.98 -4.41 -18.93
CA GLY A 48 -6.22 -5.43 -19.96
C GLY A 48 -6.53 -6.81 -19.36
N HIS A 49 -6.33 -7.86 -20.17
CA HIS A 49 -6.58 -9.24 -19.76
C HIS A 49 -8.00 -9.44 -19.17
N THR A 50 -9.00 -8.87 -19.85
CA THR A 50 -10.38 -8.77 -19.34
C THR A 50 -11.05 -10.11 -19.04
N GLU A 51 -10.57 -11.19 -19.63
CA GLU A 51 -11.04 -12.57 -19.41
C GLU A 51 -10.63 -13.12 -18.02
N ARG A 52 -9.62 -12.53 -17.36
CA ARG A 52 -9.12 -12.94 -16.04
C ARG A 52 -8.95 -11.76 -15.06
N THR A 53 -9.54 -10.62 -15.37
CA THR A 53 -9.58 -9.46 -14.47
C THR A 53 -11.00 -9.14 -14.06
N LEU A 54 -11.20 -8.74 -12.82
CA LEU A 54 -12.48 -8.36 -12.24
C LEU A 54 -12.35 -7.02 -11.54
N ALA A 55 -13.30 -6.11 -11.74
CA ALA A 55 -13.38 -4.84 -11.05
C ALA A 55 -14.54 -4.83 -10.06
N LEU A 56 -14.28 -4.45 -8.81
CA LEU A 56 -15.30 -4.39 -7.76
C LEU A 56 -15.19 -3.08 -6.98
N ALA A 57 -16.34 -2.53 -6.60
CA ALA A 57 -16.39 -1.43 -5.63
C ALA A 57 -16.09 -1.95 -4.23
N CYS A 58 -15.20 -1.26 -3.50
CA CYS A 58 -14.89 -1.56 -2.11
C CYS A 58 -14.27 -0.35 -1.40
N ASP A 59 -14.94 0.13 -0.36
CA ASP A 59 -14.33 1.00 0.63
C ASP A 59 -13.71 0.14 1.74
N VAL A 60 -12.37 0.20 1.87
CA VAL A 60 -11.65 -0.57 2.88
C VAL A 60 -11.97 -0.18 4.33
N ARG A 61 -12.69 0.92 4.55
CA ARG A 61 -13.20 1.34 5.86
C ARG A 61 -14.49 0.62 6.24
N ASN A 62 -15.13 -0.06 5.28
CA ASN A 62 -16.38 -0.80 5.49
C ASN A 62 -16.09 -2.31 5.49
N ARG A 63 -16.25 -2.94 6.65
CA ARG A 63 -16.00 -4.37 6.83
C ARG A 63 -16.93 -5.24 5.97
N GLU A 64 -18.18 -4.89 5.82
CA GLU A 64 -19.15 -5.64 5.03
C GLU A 64 -18.78 -5.65 3.55
N GLU A 65 -18.27 -4.52 3.04
CA GLU A 65 -17.79 -4.44 1.66
C GLU A 65 -16.53 -5.29 1.45
N ILE A 66 -15.62 -5.34 2.43
CA ILE A 66 -14.44 -6.20 2.38
C ILE A 66 -14.87 -7.67 2.35
N ASP A 67 -15.75 -8.09 3.25
CA ASP A 67 -16.22 -9.47 3.31
C ASP A 67 -16.95 -9.86 2.01
N ARG A 68 -17.75 -8.95 1.45
CA ARG A 68 -18.43 -9.13 0.17
C ARG A 68 -17.43 -9.36 -0.98
N VAL A 69 -16.39 -8.54 -1.10
CA VAL A 69 -15.42 -8.70 -2.20
C VAL A 69 -14.54 -9.94 -2.03
N VAL A 70 -14.26 -10.36 -0.80
CA VAL A 70 -13.60 -11.64 -0.53
C VAL A 70 -14.49 -12.78 -1.02
N GLY A 71 -15.79 -12.78 -0.64
CA GLY A 71 -16.76 -13.79 -1.09
C GLY A 71 -16.94 -13.84 -2.60
N LEU A 72 -17.05 -12.68 -3.27
CA LEU A 72 -17.13 -12.61 -4.73
C LEU A 72 -15.84 -13.14 -5.38
N THR A 73 -14.67 -12.79 -4.86
CA THR A 73 -13.40 -13.29 -5.40
C THR A 73 -13.34 -14.82 -5.31
N LEU A 74 -13.74 -15.39 -4.19
CA LEU A 74 -13.80 -16.85 -4.01
C LEU A 74 -14.85 -17.49 -4.93
N HIS A 75 -15.99 -16.83 -5.16
CA HIS A 75 -17.03 -17.35 -6.07
C HIS A 75 -16.54 -17.40 -7.53
N TYR A 76 -15.76 -16.39 -7.99
CA TYR A 76 -15.29 -16.33 -9.38
C TYR A 76 -14.02 -17.15 -9.63
N PHE A 77 -13.13 -17.27 -8.64
CA PHE A 77 -11.79 -17.81 -8.82
C PHE A 77 -11.41 -18.93 -7.84
N ASP A 78 -12.27 -19.32 -6.93
CA ASP A 78 -12.13 -20.38 -5.91
C ASP A 78 -11.00 -20.15 -4.88
N ARG A 79 -10.18 -19.10 -5.03
CA ARG A 79 -9.01 -18.88 -4.19
C ARG A 79 -8.56 -17.43 -4.14
N ILE A 80 -7.74 -17.08 -3.13
CA ILE A 80 -6.98 -15.84 -3.05
C ILE A 80 -5.54 -16.19 -2.66
N ASP A 81 -4.59 -15.96 -3.58
CA ASP A 81 -3.18 -16.24 -3.34
C ASP A 81 -2.40 -15.03 -2.85
N VAL A 82 -2.77 -13.84 -3.33
CA VAL A 82 -2.11 -12.59 -2.97
C VAL A 82 -3.16 -11.52 -2.67
N TRP A 83 -3.01 -10.87 -1.53
CA TRP A 83 -3.80 -9.69 -1.18
C TRP A 83 -2.89 -8.48 -1.03
N VAL A 84 -3.15 -7.41 -1.77
CA VAL A 84 -2.35 -6.18 -1.75
C VAL A 84 -3.13 -5.06 -1.07
N ASN A 85 -2.72 -4.72 0.16
CA ASN A 85 -3.17 -3.54 0.88
C ASN A 85 -2.44 -2.31 0.31
N ASN A 86 -3.03 -1.69 -0.71
CA ASN A 86 -2.49 -0.50 -1.34
C ASN A 86 -3.37 0.74 -1.14
N ALA A 87 -4.66 0.57 -0.89
CA ALA A 87 -5.55 1.70 -0.61
C ALA A 87 -4.95 2.63 0.46
N GLY A 88 -4.93 3.91 0.18
CA GLY A 88 -4.37 4.89 1.09
C GLY A 88 -4.57 6.32 0.61
N VAL A 89 -4.54 7.24 1.56
CA VAL A 89 -4.63 8.69 1.33
C VAL A 89 -3.49 9.39 2.07
N GLY A 90 -3.20 10.64 1.70
CA GLY A 90 -2.18 11.46 2.32
C GLY A 90 -2.75 12.74 2.92
N ILE A 91 -2.10 13.25 3.96
CA ILE A 91 -2.34 14.59 4.49
C ILE A 91 -1.00 15.30 4.54
N ARG A 92 -1.00 16.57 4.14
CA ARG A 92 0.13 17.48 4.35
C ARG A 92 -0.37 18.63 5.20
N ASP A 93 -0.04 18.60 6.50
CA ASP A 93 -0.38 19.65 7.44
C ASP A 93 0.59 19.66 8.63
N SER A 94 0.64 20.79 9.34
CA SER A 94 1.34 20.89 10.62
C SER A 94 0.64 20.02 11.68
N VAL A 95 1.41 19.38 12.54
CA VAL A 95 0.86 18.62 13.68
C VAL A 95 0.03 19.54 14.60
N ALA A 96 0.42 20.80 14.72
CA ALA A 96 -0.26 21.78 15.59
C ALA A 96 -1.62 22.23 15.04
N ASP A 97 -1.78 22.26 13.70
CA ASP A 97 -2.94 22.90 13.05
C ASP A 97 -3.85 21.92 12.32
N MET A 98 -3.45 20.62 12.23
CA MET A 98 -4.21 19.61 11.49
C MET A 98 -5.61 19.40 12.07
N GLU A 99 -6.56 19.17 11.19
CA GLU A 99 -7.91 18.79 11.60
C GLU A 99 -7.92 17.33 12.10
N MET A 100 -8.35 17.11 13.33
CA MET A 100 -8.39 15.77 13.94
C MET A 100 -9.29 14.80 13.20
N GLN A 101 -10.38 15.28 12.57
CA GLN A 101 -11.24 14.44 11.75
C GLN A 101 -10.50 13.90 10.53
N ALA A 102 -9.74 14.74 9.82
CA ALA A 102 -8.91 14.32 8.69
C ALA A 102 -7.82 13.31 9.12
N CYS A 103 -7.25 13.48 10.31
CA CYS A 103 -6.30 12.53 10.89
C CYS A 103 -6.97 11.15 11.15
N ARG A 104 -8.19 11.14 11.72
CA ARG A 104 -8.94 9.88 11.94
C ARG A 104 -9.25 9.17 10.62
N GLU A 105 -9.75 9.87 9.62
CA GLU A 105 -10.04 9.30 8.29
C GLU A 105 -8.80 8.73 7.61
N LEU A 106 -7.64 9.37 7.84
CA LEU A 106 -6.36 8.86 7.39
C LEU A 106 -6.02 7.51 8.02
N PHE A 107 -6.19 7.38 9.34
CA PHE A 107 -5.97 6.13 10.06
C PHE A 107 -6.99 5.06 9.66
N GLU A 108 -8.26 5.41 9.51
CA GLU A 108 -9.30 4.50 9.04
C GLU A 108 -8.93 3.86 7.70
N THR A 109 -8.45 4.67 6.75
CA THR A 109 -8.09 4.15 5.43
C THR A 109 -6.75 3.40 5.44
N ASN A 110 -5.68 4.05 5.96
CA ASN A 110 -4.32 3.56 5.77
C ASN A 110 -3.92 2.43 6.71
N PHE A 111 -4.58 2.34 7.87
CA PHE A 111 -4.24 1.38 8.91
C PHE A 111 -5.40 0.43 9.22
N PHE A 112 -6.52 0.91 9.72
CA PHE A 112 -7.63 0.04 10.11
C PHE A 112 -8.21 -0.72 8.93
N GLY A 113 -8.35 -0.09 7.76
CA GLY A 113 -8.76 -0.75 6.53
C GLY A 113 -7.80 -1.87 6.11
N ALA A 114 -6.49 -1.65 6.20
CA ALA A 114 -5.51 -2.70 5.90
C ALA A 114 -5.57 -3.88 6.90
N VAL A 115 -5.82 -3.60 8.19
CA VAL A 115 -6.01 -4.63 9.22
C VAL A 115 -7.30 -5.40 8.98
N ALA A 116 -8.40 -4.72 8.67
CA ALA A 116 -9.68 -5.35 8.36
C ALA A 116 -9.59 -6.28 7.13
N CYS A 117 -8.90 -5.82 6.07
CA CYS A 117 -8.61 -6.65 4.89
C CYS A 117 -7.78 -7.89 5.24
N LEU A 118 -6.74 -7.73 6.06
CA LEU A 118 -5.92 -8.85 6.51
C LEU A 118 -6.78 -9.88 7.25
N GLN A 119 -7.61 -9.43 8.20
CA GLN A 119 -8.50 -10.31 8.95
C GLN A 119 -9.51 -11.04 8.07
N ALA A 120 -10.04 -10.38 7.04
CA ALA A 120 -11.02 -10.96 6.14
C ALA A 120 -10.42 -12.02 5.21
N VAL A 121 -9.18 -11.83 4.74
CA VAL A 121 -8.57 -12.72 3.74
C VAL A 121 -7.85 -13.92 4.36
N VAL A 122 -7.34 -13.81 5.58
CA VAL A 122 -6.57 -14.90 6.25
C VAL A 122 -7.33 -16.23 6.31
N PRO A 123 -8.64 -16.29 6.64
CA PRO A 123 -9.38 -17.56 6.62
C PRO A 123 -9.35 -18.25 5.25
N ALA A 124 -9.57 -17.50 4.16
CA ALA A 124 -9.52 -18.04 2.80
C ALA A 124 -8.11 -18.52 2.42
N MET A 125 -7.07 -17.78 2.79
CA MET A 125 -5.69 -18.20 2.56
C MET A 125 -5.32 -19.46 3.36
N ARG A 126 -5.82 -19.62 4.59
CA ARG A 126 -5.64 -20.85 5.38
C ARG A 126 -6.25 -22.06 4.69
N GLN A 127 -7.47 -21.92 4.18
CA GLN A 127 -8.16 -22.98 3.43
C GLN A 127 -7.41 -23.34 2.14
N ALA A 128 -6.80 -22.38 1.46
CA ALA A 128 -6.00 -22.58 0.27
C ALA A 128 -4.57 -23.12 0.55
N GLY A 129 -4.21 -23.37 1.83
CA GLY A 129 -2.89 -23.86 2.23
C GLY A 129 -1.78 -22.81 2.26
N GLY A 130 -2.13 -21.54 2.26
CA GLY A 130 -1.20 -20.42 2.38
C GLY A 130 -1.48 -19.28 1.41
N GLY A 131 -0.67 -18.23 1.47
CA GLY A 131 -0.84 -17.06 0.63
C GLY A 131 0.24 -16.00 0.88
N THR A 132 0.03 -14.82 0.31
CA THR A 132 0.90 -13.67 0.57
C THR A 132 0.06 -12.41 0.75
N ILE A 133 0.30 -11.70 1.84
CA ILE A 133 -0.24 -10.35 2.07
C ILE A 133 0.87 -9.35 1.76
N ILE A 134 0.57 -8.35 0.94
CA ILE A 134 1.51 -7.29 0.56
C ILE A 134 0.98 -5.96 1.10
N ASN A 135 1.71 -5.32 2.00
CA ASN A 135 1.37 -4.01 2.52
C ASN A 135 2.18 -2.93 1.77
N ILE A 136 1.51 -2.03 1.06
CA ILE A 136 2.16 -0.87 0.46
C ILE A 136 2.26 0.23 1.52
N SER A 137 3.41 0.27 2.15
CA SER A 137 3.78 1.25 3.15
C SER A 137 4.47 2.48 2.51
N SER A 138 5.53 2.97 3.12
CA SER A 138 6.36 4.08 2.63
C SER A 138 7.71 4.08 3.38
N VAL A 139 8.72 4.73 2.82
CA VAL A 139 9.92 5.16 3.57
C VAL A 139 9.52 6.07 4.74
N ALA A 140 8.41 6.80 4.62
CA ALA A 140 7.81 7.57 5.72
C ALA A 140 7.34 6.72 6.90
N GLY A 141 7.24 5.40 6.75
CA GLY A 141 7.02 4.44 7.85
C GLY A 141 8.31 4.00 8.57
N HIS A 142 9.45 4.53 8.18
CA HIS A 142 10.75 4.34 8.82
C HIS A 142 11.39 5.66 9.28
N VAL A 143 11.16 6.73 8.52
CA VAL A 143 11.69 8.08 8.79
C VAL A 143 10.51 9.04 8.73
N PRO A 144 10.11 9.66 9.84
CA PRO A 144 8.98 10.57 9.84
C PRO A 144 9.28 11.80 8.97
N VAL A 145 8.30 12.19 8.16
CA VAL A 145 8.43 13.32 7.25
C VAL A 145 7.70 14.52 7.85
N PRO A 146 8.37 15.64 8.11
CA PRO A 146 7.73 16.87 8.58
C PRO A 146 6.58 17.29 7.67
N PHE A 147 5.52 17.84 8.26
CA PHE A 147 4.24 18.19 7.63
C PHE A 147 3.47 17.01 7.01
N MET A 148 4.01 15.80 7.11
CA MET A 148 3.33 14.54 6.80
C MET A 148 3.34 13.59 8.01
N THR A 149 3.47 14.12 9.22
CA THR A 149 3.61 13.32 10.44
C THR A 149 2.45 12.36 10.66
N PRO A 150 1.16 12.75 10.50
CA PRO A 150 0.06 11.80 10.63
C PRO A 150 0.12 10.67 9.59
N TYR A 151 0.48 10.99 8.35
CA TYR A 151 0.71 9.97 7.32
C TYR A 151 1.86 9.03 7.71
N SER A 152 2.98 9.58 8.16
CA SER A 152 4.10 8.79 8.66
C SER A 152 3.66 7.86 9.77
N ALA A 153 2.89 8.35 10.75
CA ALA A 153 2.38 7.55 11.85
C ALA A 153 1.54 6.35 11.38
N THR A 154 0.66 6.53 10.37
CA THR A 154 -0.09 5.40 9.79
C THR A 154 0.82 4.38 9.13
N LYS A 155 1.91 4.82 8.48
CA LYS A 155 2.86 3.92 7.80
C LYS A 155 3.81 3.24 8.78
N PHE A 156 4.17 3.88 9.90
CA PHE A 156 4.85 3.21 11.02
C PHE A 156 3.97 2.11 11.62
N ALA A 157 2.70 2.41 11.89
CA ALA A 157 1.74 1.42 12.40
C ALA A 157 1.57 0.24 11.43
N LEU A 158 1.45 0.50 10.11
CA LEU A 158 1.35 -0.53 9.08
C LEU A 158 2.63 -1.39 9.00
N ASN A 159 3.81 -0.80 9.18
CA ASN A 159 5.07 -1.54 9.26
C ASN A 159 5.12 -2.46 10.49
N ALA A 160 4.64 -1.96 11.64
CA ALA A 160 4.61 -2.74 12.87
C ALA A 160 3.68 -3.95 12.75
N ILE A 161 2.43 -3.74 12.28
CA ILE A 161 1.45 -4.82 12.11
C ILE A 161 1.94 -5.84 11.07
N GLY A 162 2.56 -5.39 9.98
CA GLY A 162 3.12 -6.28 8.95
C GLY A 162 4.24 -7.18 9.49
N LYS A 163 5.08 -6.65 10.38
CA LYS A 163 6.14 -7.43 11.04
C LYS A 163 5.55 -8.46 12.02
N GLY A 164 4.57 -8.07 12.83
CA GLY A 164 3.86 -8.96 13.75
C GLY A 164 3.13 -10.08 13.02
N ALA A 165 2.24 -9.71 12.10
CA ALA A 165 1.45 -10.65 11.30
C ALA A 165 2.31 -11.67 10.54
N ARG A 166 3.48 -11.26 10.05
CA ARG A 166 4.42 -12.16 9.41
C ARG A 166 4.92 -13.29 10.32
N LEU A 167 5.08 -13.03 11.61
CA LEU A 167 5.50 -14.04 12.58
C LEU A 167 4.31 -14.91 12.99
N GLU A 168 3.17 -14.31 13.25
CA GLU A 168 1.94 -14.97 13.68
C GLU A 168 1.40 -15.93 12.61
N LEU A 169 1.40 -15.50 11.33
CA LEU A 169 0.84 -16.26 10.21
C LEU A 169 1.83 -17.24 9.54
N LYS A 170 3.06 -17.33 10.07
CA LYS A 170 4.09 -18.21 9.50
C LYS A 170 3.67 -19.69 9.49
N ARG A 171 2.96 -20.15 10.52
CA ARG A 171 2.48 -21.54 10.63
C ARG A 171 1.38 -21.84 9.61
N ASP A 172 0.65 -20.84 9.16
CA ASP A 172 -0.38 -20.93 8.13
C ASP A 172 0.19 -20.88 6.70
N ASN A 173 1.53 -20.89 6.54
CA ASN A 173 2.22 -20.67 5.27
C ASN A 173 1.82 -19.35 4.58
N ILE A 174 1.40 -18.33 5.35
CA ILE A 174 1.06 -17.00 4.84
C ILE A 174 2.27 -16.09 5.03
N ASN A 175 2.81 -15.59 3.90
CA ASN A 175 3.89 -14.60 3.92
C ASN A 175 3.32 -13.18 4.00
N VAL A 176 4.00 -12.30 4.73
CA VAL A 176 3.67 -10.86 4.73
C VAL A 176 4.88 -10.09 4.23
N LEU A 177 4.70 -9.38 3.12
CA LEU A 177 5.68 -8.50 2.50
C LEU A 177 5.28 -7.04 2.76
N THR A 178 6.20 -6.24 3.25
CA THR A 178 6.02 -4.78 3.33
C THR A 178 6.85 -4.11 2.24
N VAL A 179 6.21 -3.31 1.40
CA VAL A 179 6.87 -2.51 0.37
C VAL A 179 6.89 -1.06 0.83
N CYS A 180 8.07 -0.46 0.86
CA CYS A 180 8.31 0.90 1.34
C CYS A 180 8.82 1.79 0.19
N PRO A 181 7.92 2.37 -0.61
CA PRO A 181 8.30 3.33 -1.64
C PRO A 181 8.84 4.62 -1.02
N GLY A 182 9.82 5.24 -1.70
CA GLY A 182 10.19 6.62 -1.48
C GLY A 182 9.21 7.59 -2.15
N TYR A 183 9.68 8.78 -2.52
CA TYR A 183 8.85 9.74 -3.24
C TYR A 183 8.49 9.23 -4.63
N ILE A 184 7.20 9.31 -4.97
CA ILE A 184 6.65 8.76 -6.21
C ILE A 184 6.01 9.89 -7.02
N GLN A 185 6.23 9.88 -8.33
CA GLN A 185 5.53 10.71 -9.29
C GLN A 185 4.19 10.05 -9.63
N THR A 186 3.17 10.30 -8.81
CA THR A 186 1.80 9.87 -9.05
C THR A 186 0.84 11.01 -8.68
N GLU A 187 -0.42 10.89 -9.10
CA GLU A 187 -1.49 11.79 -8.68
C GLU A 187 -1.81 11.72 -7.17
N PHE A 188 -1.16 10.81 -6.41
CA PHE A 188 -1.29 10.74 -4.96
C PHE A 188 -0.99 12.09 -4.30
N GLY A 189 -0.01 12.84 -4.84
CA GLY A 189 0.32 14.19 -4.36
C GLY A 189 -0.78 15.23 -4.60
N SER A 190 -1.62 15.06 -5.63
CA SER A 190 -2.76 15.95 -5.93
C SER A 190 -4.00 15.60 -5.10
N HIS A 191 -4.07 14.37 -4.56
CA HIS A 191 -5.14 13.91 -3.66
C HIS A 191 -4.80 14.07 -2.17
N MET A 192 -3.65 14.67 -1.85
CA MET A 192 -3.35 15.07 -0.48
C MET A 192 -4.24 16.25 -0.09
N VAL A 193 -4.80 16.19 1.11
CA VAL A 193 -5.43 17.37 1.72
C VAL A 193 -4.35 18.43 1.85
N ALA A 194 -4.52 19.56 1.13
CA ALA A 194 -3.54 20.63 1.13
C ALA A 194 -3.43 21.21 2.54
N ALA A 195 -2.20 21.48 2.98
CA ALA A 195 -1.95 22.19 4.22
C ALA A 195 -2.57 23.59 4.16
N LYS A 196 -3.26 23.99 5.21
CA LYS A 196 -3.76 25.36 5.36
C LYS A 196 -2.62 26.35 5.59
N ARG A 197 -1.46 25.90 6.06
CA ARG A 197 -0.24 26.69 6.28
C ARG A 197 0.99 25.85 5.98
N GLY A 198 1.88 26.40 5.20
CA GLY A 198 3.20 25.81 4.90
C GLY A 198 3.35 25.34 3.47
N ASN A 199 3.84 26.22 2.59
CA ASN A 199 4.32 25.85 1.25
C ASN A 199 5.68 25.15 1.35
N VAL A 200 5.73 23.95 1.95
CA VAL A 200 6.89 23.09 1.77
C VAL A 200 6.66 22.30 0.48
N ARG A 201 6.98 22.90 -0.64
CA ARG A 201 7.18 22.17 -1.88
C ARG A 201 8.41 21.31 -1.67
N PRO A 202 8.34 19.98 -1.87
CA PRO A 202 9.55 19.18 -1.95
C PRO A 202 10.37 19.76 -3.10
N GLN A 203 11.52 20.36 -2.80
CA GLN A 203 12.46 20.74 -3.84
C GLN A 203 12.83 19.48 -4.63
N SER A 204 12.48 19.46 -5.91
CA SER A 204 13.07 18.65 -7.02
C SER A 204 13.57 17.24 -6.71
N MET A 205 13.02 16.50 -5.78
CA MET A 205 13.32 15.07 -5.71
C MET A 205 12.71 14.41 -6.94
N LYS A 206 13.55 13.91 -7.85
CA LYS A 206 13.09 13.07 -8.95
C LYS A 206 12.42 11.84 -8.34
N GLY A 207 11.08 11.81 -8.38
CA GLY A 207 10.31 10.68 -7.89
C GLY A 207 10.55 9.45 -8.76
N ILE A 208 10.28 8.28 -8.21
CA ILE A 208 10.24 7.04 -8.98
C ILE A 208 8.83 6.84 -9.57
N THR A 209 8.74 6.06 -10.63
CA THR A 209 7.44 5.77 -11.25
C THR A 209 6.68 4.67 -10.52
N ALA A 210 5.36 4.61 -10.71
CA ALA A 210 4.50 3.55 -10.16
C ALA A 210 4.91 2.17 -10.68
N GLU A 211 5.30 2.06 -11.95
CA GLU A 211 5.75 0.81 -12.58
C GLU A 211 7.02 0.28 -11.92
N ARG A 212 7.94 1.15 -11.52
CA ARG A 212 9.15 0.74 -10.79
C ARG A 212 8.80 0.15 -9.43
N VAL A 213 7.83 0.72 -8.73
CA VAL A 213 7.32 0.16 -7.46
C VAL A 213 6.64 -1.17 -7.70
N ALA A 214 5.78 -1.27 -8.72
CA ALA A 214 5.05 -2.49 -9.06
C ALA A 214 6.01 -3.64 -9.38
N ARG A 215 7.03 -3.41 -10.22
CA ARG A 215 8.06 -4.41 -10.53
C ARG A 215 8.84 -4.84 -9.28
N ALA A 216 9.22 -3.89 -8.41
CA ALA A 216 9.90 -4.20 -7.16
C ALA A 216 9.00 -4.99 -6.19
N THR A 217 7.70 -4.72 -6.19
CA THR A 217 6.69 -5.47 -5.42
C THR A 217 6.60 -6.92 -5.92
N TYR A 218 6.47 -7.12 -7.22
CA TYR A 218 6.43 -8.45 -7.82
C TYR A 218 7.70 -9.27 -7.53
N GLU A 219 8.88 -8.66 -7.69
CA GLU A 219 10.16 -9.30 -7.36
C GLU A 219 10.28 -9.62 -5.86
N GLY A 220 9.78 -8.75 -5.00
CA GLY A 220 9.71 -8.98 -3.56
C GLY A 220 8.81 -10.16 -3.21
N TYR A 221 7.64 -10.24 -3.84
CA TYR A 221 6.70 -11.36 -3.74
C TYR A 221 7.36 -12.67 -4.18
N ARG A 222 7.91 -12.71 -5.40
CA ARG A 222 8.53 -13.90 -5.98
C ARG A 222 9.67 -14.45 -5.11
N LYS A 223 10.45 -13.57 -4.49
CA LYS A 223 11.57 -13.91 -3.62
C LYS A 223 11.18 -14.09 -2.14
N ARG A 224 9.88 -14.09 -1.81
CA ARG A 224 9.35 -14.18 -0.43
C ARG A 224 10.05 -13.23 0.55
N LYS A 225 10.36 -12.01 0.10
CA LYS A 225 11.04 -11.03 0.94
C LYS A 225 10.16 -10.58 2.11
N ARG A 226 10.81 -10.12 3.18
CA ARG A 226 10.12 -9.48 4.33
C ARG A 226 9.73 -8.05 4.01
N GLU A 227 10.67 -7.35 3.36
CA GLU A 227 10.57 -5.93 3.09
C GLU A 227 11.29 -5.59 1.79
N VAL A 228 10.73 -4.61 1.09
CA VAL A 228 11.34 -3.99 -0.10
C VAL A 228 11.30 -2.48 0.06
N ILE A 229 12.47 -1.85 0.09
CA ILE A 229 12.60 -0.38 0.02
C ILE A 229 12.94 -0.02 -1.42
N VAL A 230 12.15 0.86 -2.03
CA VAL A 230 12.34 1.29 -3.43
C VAL A 230 12.25 2.81 -3.56
N PRO A 231 13.27 3.47 -4.10
CA PRO A 231 14.52 2.93 -4.63
C PRO A 231 15.45 2.43 -3.50
N TRP A 232 16.32 1.48 -3.83
CA TRP A 232 17.27 0.92 -2.86
C TRP A 232 18.22 1.97 -2.25
N THR A 233 18.41 3.09 -2.94
CA THR A 233 19.20 4.24 -2.47
C THR A 233 18.66 4.87 -1.18
N MET A 234 17.40 4.58 -0.82
CA MET A 234 16.81 5.02 0.46
C MET A 234 17.21 4.12 1.64
N ILE A 235 17.77 2.93 1.40
CA ILE A 235 18.17 2.01 2.48
C ILE A 235 19.21 2.65 3.41
N PRO A 236 20.28 3.29 2.92
CA PRO A 236 21.24 3.98 3.81
C PRO A 236 20.58 5.06 4.69
N VAL A 237 19.64 5.83 4.14
CA VAL A 237 18.92 6.89 4.89
C VAL A 237 18.09 6.27 6.02
N VAL A 238 17.34 5.21 5.73
CA VAL A 238 16.56 4.47 6.74
C VAL A 238 17.48 3.90 7.82
N LYS A 239 18.61 3.29 7.44
CA LYS A 239 19.57 2.72 8.39
C LYS A 239 20.23 3.79 9.23
N LEU A 240 20.61 4.91 8.62
CA LEU A 240 21.20 6.03 9.35
C LEU A 240 20.22 6.60 10.37
N TYR A 241 18.94 6.75 10.00
CA TYR A 241 17.90 7.20 10.93
C TYR A 241 17.71 6.23 12.10
N GLN A 242 17.76 4.93 11.86
CA GLN A 242 17.64 3.91 12.91
C GLN A 242 18.80 3.93 13.91
N LEU A 243 20.01 4.30 13.47
CA LEU A 243 21.22 4.31 14.29
C LEU A 243 21.50 5.68 14.92
N LEU A 244 21.29 6.74 14.17
CA LEU A 244 21.64 8.13 14.52
C LEU A 244 20.49 9.08 14.13
N PRO A 245 19.31 8.97 14.76
CA PRO A 245 18.14 9.77 14.41
C PRO A 245 18.40 11.28 14.46
N GLY A 246 19.08 11.75 15.51
CA GLY A 246 19.37 13.18 15.67
C GLY A 246 20.20 13.80 14.53
N LEU A 247 21.08 13.03 13.88
CA LEU A 247 21.84 13.51 12.73
C LEU A 247 20.93 13.75 11.51
N VAL A 248 20.02 12.81 11.25
CA VAL A 248 19.07 12.92 10.14
C VAL A 248 18.05 14.04 10.41
N GLU A 249 17.53 14.12 11.64
CA GLU A 249 16.59 15.17 12.05
C GLU A 249 17.21 16.57 11.94
N TRP A 250 18.48 16.73 12.34
CA TRP A 250 19.22 17.97 12.17
C TRP A 250 19.33 18.38 10.68
N GLY A 251 19.64 17.40 9.81
CA GLY A 251 19.68 17.63 8.36
C GLY A 251 18.31 18.02 7.79
N MET A 252 17.25 17.33 8.22
CA MET A 252 15.87 17.60 7.80
C MET A 252 15.39 18.97 8.30
N GLY A 253 15.71 19.34 9.55
CA GLY A 253 15.35 20.64 10.13
C GLY A 253 15.93 21.83 9.36
N ARG A 254 17.10 21.69 8.76
CA ARG A 254 17.69 22.72 7.89
C ARG A 254 16.99 22.87 6.54
N ALA A 255 16.33 21.82 6.06
CA ALA A 255 15.59 21.84 4.80
C ALA A 255 14.16 22.40 4.95
N ILE A 256 13.70 22.62 6.17
CA ILE A 256 12.34 23.12 6.51
C ILE A 256 12.27 24.68 6.57
N LYS A 257 13.32 25.36 6.21
CA LYS A 257 13.35 26.84 6.23
C LYS A 257 12.39 27.49 5.26
#